data_ac46f056ccdf1ea504adde0b02d0ed36
#
_entry.id   ac46f056ccdf1ea504adde0b02d0ed36
#
_cell.length_a   1.000
_cell.length_b   1.000
_cell.length_c   1.000
_cell.angle_alpha   90.00
_cell.angle_beta   90.00
_cell.angle_gamma   90.00
#
_symmetry.space_group_name_H-M   'P 1'
#
loop_
_entity.id
_entity.type
_entity.pdbx_description
1 polymer ?
#
loop_
_entity_poly.entity_id
_entity_poly.type
_entity_poly.pdbx_seq_one_letter_code
_entity_poly.pdbx_strand_id
1 'polypeptide(L)'
;GYLKDMDYQQEPDSIVWSCTADGKLLSMTYERPEDVVAWAGHEVGGTDSKVESLTVITNTTQDQLWVLVQRTINGSSVRYVEYLDPDINIDSGITGTVSTATTSVSGLSHLEGETVKLVINDAVFPDKTVSSGSITISVPTGWSNVAIEVGLNFTSTLKTMRVEAGSQAGKAQGLKKRWNEVKVRLLNTTGVKINGDQLPFRTSAALMSAGVGLFTGDKRVTNLGWDRDGIIEIKQEQPLPLTVL
;
A
#
# COMPACT_ATOMS: atom_id res chain seq x y z
N GLY A 1 -1.76 -16.36 15.85
CA GLY A 1 -1.09 -15.87 17.06
C GLY A 1 -2.10 -15.15 17.94
N TYR A 2 -1.75 -14.89 19.19
CA TYR A 2 -2.54 -14.04 20.08
C TYR A 2 -2.11 -12.58 19.90
N LEU A 3 -2.98 -11.63 20.29
CA LEU A 3 -2.63 -10.21 20.34
C LEU A 3 -1.61 -10.00 21.45
N LYS A 4 -0.50 -9.33 21.12
CA LYS A 4 0.61 -9.08 22.01
C LYS A 4 0.56 -7.69 22.60
N ASP A 5 0.21 -6.70 21.77
CA ASP A 5 0.17 -5.30 22.14
C ASP A 5 -0.98 -4.61 21.42
N MET A 6 -1.54 -3.56 22.01
CA MET A 6 -2.72 -2.87 21.49
C MET A 6 -2.77 -1.44 22.00
N ASP A 7 -3.13 -0.50 21.14
CA ASP A 7 -3.34 0.90 21.48
C ASP A 7 -4.46 1.50 20.62
N TYR A 8 -5.02 2.63 21.06
CA TYR A 8 -6.16 3.26 20.42
C TYR A 8 -5.82 4.64 19.87
N GLN A 9 -6.12 4.83 18.60
CA GLN A 9 -6.09 6.10 17.89
C GLN A 9 -7.49 6.70 17.84
N GLN A 10 -7.63 7.94 18.24
CA GLN A 10 -8.90 8.65 18.22
C GLN A 10 -9.03 9.56 17.00
N GLU A 11 -7.95 10.24 16.62
CA GLU A 11 -7.92 11.22 15.53
C GLU A 11 -6.90 10.81 14.45
N PRO A 12 -7.19 10.95 13.13
CA PRO A 12 -8.43 11.45 12.54
C PRO A 12 -9.57 10.41 12.51
N ASP A 13 -9.26 9.14 12.66
CA ASP A 13 -10.22 8.03 12.60
C ASP A 13 -10.10 7.15 13.85
N SER A 14 -11.23 6.63 14.33
CA SER A 14 -11.31 5.74 15.50
C SER A 14 -10.77 4.35 15.15
N ILE A 15 -9.51 4.09 15.41
CA ILE A 15 -8.82 2.84 15.07
C ILE A 15 -8.17 2.24 16.32
N VAL A 16 -8.44 0.96 16.57
CA VAL A 16 -7.66 0.16 17.51
C VAL A 16 -6.56 -0.55 16.75
N TRP A 17 -5.33 -0.18 17.03
CA TRP A 17 -4.14 -0.83 16.49
C TRP A 17 -3.71 -1.98 17.38
N SER A 18 -3.23 -3.06 16.79
CA SER A 18 -2.71 -4.21 17.53
C SER A 18 -1.60 -4.92 16.76
N CYS A 19 -0.68 -5.53 17.48
CA CYS A 19 0.25 -6.46 16.90
C CYS A 19 0.10 -7.86 17.49
N THR A 20 0.38 -8.86 16.67
CA THR A 20 0.30 -10.25 17.09
C THR A 20 1.67 -10.78 17.53
N ALA A 21 1.67 -11.89 18.26
CA ALA A 21 2.91 -12.52 18.70
C ALA A 21 3.80 -13.03 17.54
N ASP A 22 3.22 -13.26 16.36
CA ASP A 22 3.93 -13.61 15.14
C ASP A 22 4.34 -12.39 14.30
N GLY A 23 4.11 -11.17 14.82
CA GLY A 23 4.63 -9.92 14.24
C GLY A 23 3.75 -9.29 13.18
N LYS A 24 2.47 -9.64 13.08
CA LYS A 24 1.51 -8.97 12.16
C LYS A 24 0.96 -7.72 12.79
N LEU A 25 0.82 -6.67 11.99
CA LEU A 25 0.11 -5.46 12.35
C LEU A 25 -1.36 -5.58 11.92
N LEU A 26 -2.27 -5.28 12.83
CA LEU A 26 -3.71 -5.32 12.59
C LEU A 26 -4.32 -3.98 13.01
N SER A 27 -5.36 -3.58 12.28
CA SER A 27 -6.23 -2.47 12.70
C SER A 27 -7.66 -2.93 12.83
N MET A 28 -8.39 -2.33 13.75
CA MET A 28 -9.83 -2.47 13.87
C MET A 28 -10.45 -1.09 13.82
N THR A 29 -11.17 -0.78 12.76
CA THR A 29 -12.01 0.41 12.70
C THR A 29 -13.22 0.22 13.63
N TYR A 30 -13.45 1.19 14.50
CA TYR A 30 -14.54 1.14 15.47
C TYR A 30 -15.34 2.44 15.45
N GLU A 31 -16.35 2.48 14.60
CA GLU A 31 -17.28 3.60 14.46
C GLU A 31 -18.61 3.27 15.13
N ARG A 32 -18.73 3.68 16.40
CA ARG A 32 -19.86 3.36 17.25
C ARG A 32 -21.19 3.95 16.79
N PRO A 33 -21.25 5.21 16.31
CA PRO A 33 -22.49 5.78 15.82
C PRO A 33 -23.06 5.08 14.58
N GLU A 34 -22.22 4.48 13.78
CA GLU A 34 -22.59 3.80 12.53
C GLU A 34 -22.62 2.28 12.67
N ASP A 35 -22.35 1.75 13.85
CA ASP A 35 -22.27 0.30 14.14
C ASP A 35 -21.28 -0.43 13.24
N VAL A 36 -20.16 0.24 12.91
CA VAL A 36 -19.11 -0.32 12.06
C VAL A 36 -17.99 -0.90 12.91
N VAL A 37 -17.72 -2.19 12.72
CA VAL A 37 -16.53 -2.89 13.23
C VAL A 37 -15.89 -3.64 12.07
N ALA A 38 -14.70 -3.22 11.68
CA ALA A 38 -13.98 -3.84 10.56
C ALA A 38 -12.51 -4.10 10.91
N TRP A 39 -12.03 -5.31 10.63
CA TRP A 39 -10.63 -5.67 10.84
C TRP A 39 -9.86 -5.66 9.53
N ALA A 40 -8.64 -5.11 9.57
CA ALA A 40 -7.70 -5.16 8.47
C ALA A 40 -6.32 -5.63 8.95
N GLY A 41 -5.61 -6.36 8.08
CA GLY A 41 -4.21 -6.71 8.28
C GLY A 41 -3.33 -5.79 7.46
N HIS A 42 -2.19 -5.39 8.00
CA HIS A 42 -1.21 -4.55 7.33
C HIS A 42 0.07 -5.33 7.08
N GLU A 43 0.51 -5.35 5.84
CA GLU A 43 1.81 -5.88 5.47
C GLU A 43 2.86 -4.77 5.65
N VAL A 44 3.96 -5.11 6.32
CA VAL A 44 5.10 -4.22 6.50
C VAL A 44 6.21 -4.65 5.54
N GLY A 45 6.74 -3.71 4.78
CA GLY A 45 7.75 -3.95 3.77
C GLY A 45 9.09 -4.47 4.34
N GLY A 46 9.82 -5.23 3.53
CA GLY A 46 11.12 -5.79 3.87
C GLY A 46 11.11 -7.30 4.14
N THR A 47 12.32 -7.86 4.23
CA THR A 47 12.52 -9.30 4.45
C THR A 47 12.33 -9.65 5.93
N ASP A 48 11.54 -10.70 6.20
CA ASP A 48 11.23 -11.19 7.56
C ASP A 48 10.70 -10.09 8.50
N SER A 49 9.98 -9.11 7.95
CA SER A 49 9.46 -7.97 8.71
C SER A 49 8.44 -8.41 9.77
N LYS A 50 8.58 -7.86 10.98
CA LYS A 50 7.71 -8.15 12.13
C LYS A 50 7.52 -6.91 12.97
N VAL A 51 6.29 -6.59 13.31
CA VAL A 51 5.99 -5.58 14.33
C VAL A 51 6.09 -6.22 15.71
N GLU A 52 7.02 -5.75 16.52
CA GLU A 52 7.28 -6.29 17.86
C GLU A 52 6.51 -5.59 18.97
N SER A 53 6.24 -4.29 18.81
CA SER A 53 5.39 -3.50 19.72
C SER A 53 4.87 -2.27 18.99
N LEU A 54 3.87 -1.63 19.55
CA LEU A 54 3.26 -0.42 19.03
C LEU A 54 2.78 0.51 20.14
N THR A 55 2.63 1.76 19.82
CA THR A 55 1.94 2.76 20.66
C THR A 55 1.41 3.89 19.81
N VAL A 56 0.34 4.50 20.24
CA VAL A 56 -0.22 5.72 19.63
C VAL A 56 0.23 6.93 20.43
N ILE A 57 0.78 7.91 19.75
CA ILE A 57 1.27 9.14 20.38
C ILE A 57 0.51 10.32 19.76
N THR A 58 -0.17 11.09 20.59
CA THR A 58 -0.85 12.30 20.15
C THR A 58 0.16 13.38 19.77
N ASN A 59 0.08 13.83 18.53
CA ASN A 59 0.76 15.01 18.04
C ASN A 59 -0.17 16.22 18.12
N THR A 60 0.32 17.41 17.74
CA THR A 60 -0.45 18.67 17.85
C THR A 60 -1.76 18.69 17.06
N THR A 61 -1.89 17.87 16.02
CA THR A 61 -3.04 17.87 15.09
C THR A 61 -3.74 16.53 14.95
N GLN A 62 -3.06 15.43 15.25
CA GLN A 62 -3.58 14.07 15.07
C GLN A 62 -2.78 13.08 15.90
N ASP A 63 -3.34 11.90 16.10
CA ASP A 63 -2.63 10.78 16.69
C ASP A 63 -1.74 10.10 15.63
N GLN A 64 -0.58 9.63 16.06
CA GLN A 64 0.38 8.90 15.21
C GLN A 64 0.61 7.51 15.79
N LEU A 65 0.46 6.50 14.95
CA LEU A 65 0.89 5.14 15.27
C LEU A 65 2.41 5.04 15.16
N TRP A 66 3.07 4.66 16.26
CA TRP A 66 4.48 4.32 16.31
C TRP A 66 4.65 2.83 16.48
N VAL A 67 5.58 2.23 15.76
CA VAL A 67 5.83 0.80 15.73
C VAL A 67 7.32 0.49 15.88
N LEU A 68 7.64 -0.58 16.60
CA LEU A 68 8.96 -1.17 16.59
C LEU A 68 8.96 -2.32 15.59
N VAL A 69 9.69 -2.16 14.49
CA VAL A 69 9.74 -3.14 13.40
C VAL A 69 11.09 -3.82 13.37
N GLN A 70 11.10 -5.13 13.41
CA GLN A 70 12.26 -5.96 13.10
C GLN A 70 12.25 -6.29 11.60
N ARG A 71 13.41 -6.19 10.94
CA ARG A 71 13.66 -6.61 9.55
C ARG A 71 15.01 -7.28 9.39
N THR A 72 15.17 -8.05 8.34
CA THR A 72 16.48 -8.51 7.86
C THR A 72 17.00 -7.53 6.82
N ILE A 73 18.06 -6.79 7.12
CA ILE A 73 18.74 -5.85 6.24
C ILE A 73 20.16 -6.33 6.01
N ASN A 74 20.56 -6.51 4.75
CA ASN A 74 21.87 -7.02 4.37
C ASN A 74 22.27 -8.27 5.17
N GLY A 75 21.33 -9.22 5.32
CA GLY A 75 21.53 -10.48 6.04
C GLY A 75 21.58 -10.37 7.57
N SER A 76 21.38 -9.20 8.14
CA SER A 76 21.38 -8.97 9.59
C SER A 76 20.01 -8.58 10.10
N SER A 77 19.61 -9.13 11.26
CA SER A 77 18.37 -8.71 11.92
C SER A 77 18.57 -7.38 12.62
N VAL A 78 17.78 -6.38 12.21
CA VAL A 78 17.81 -5.02 12.76
C VAL A 78 16.43 -4.60 13.25
N ARG A 79 16.38 -3.59 14.10
CA ARG A 79 15.14 -3.03 14.64
C ARG A 79 15.09 -1.53 14.40
N TYR A 80 13.96 -1.07 13.92
CA TYR A 80 13.69 0.36 13.68
C TYR A 80 12.44 0.78 14.41
N VAL A 81 12.47 2.00 14.95
CA VAL A 81 11.27 2.70 15.40
C VAL A 81 10.77 3.55 14.26
N GLU A 82 9.56 3.29 13.83
CA GLU A 82 8.92 3.94 12.69
C GLU A 82 7.56 4.46 13.09
N TYR A 83 7.04 5.42 12.36
CA TYR A 83 5.67 5.88 12.52
C TYR A 83 4.92 5.79 11.19
N LEU A 84 3.60 5.56 11.27
CA LEU A 84 2.72 5.55 10.12
C LEU A 84 2.48 6.98 9.65
N ASP A 85 2.83 7.25 8.38
CA ASP A 85 2.52 8.50 7.69
C ASP A 85 1.54 8.18 6.55
N PRO A 86 0.29 8.72 6.59
CA PRO A 86 -0.72 8.41 5.57
C PRO A 86 -0.39 8.98 4.18
N ASP A 87 0.53 9.94 4.10
CA ASP A 87 0.91 10.58 2.84
C ASP A 87 2.03 9.84 2.09
N ILE A 88 2.60 8.78 2.70
CA ILE A 88 3.72 8.00 2.13
C ILE A 88 3.25 6.59 1.77
N ASN A 89 3.56 6.15 0.55
CA ASN A 89 3.14 4.83 0.04
C ASN A 89 4.27 3.79 0.04
N ILE A 90 5.29 3.99 0.84
CA ILE A 90 6.46 3.09 1.00
C ILE A 90 6.80 2.93 2.48
N ASP A 91 7.40 1.80 2.83
CA ASP A 91 7.85 1.53 4.20
C ASP A 91 9.33 1.84 4.39
N SER A 92 9.70 2.20 5.64
CA SER A 92 11.08 2.55 6.01
C SER A 92 11.69 3.58 5.04
N GLY A 93 10.84 4.46 4.54
CA GLY A 93 11.16 5.34 3.43
C GLY A 93 11.73 6.67 3.87
N ILE A 94 12.34 7.34 2.91
CA ILE A 94 12.68 8.76 2.98
C ILE A 94 11.94 9.53 1.91
N THR A 95 11.61 10.76 2.22
CA THR A 95 10.98 11.71 1.30
C THR A 95 11.87 12.92 1.09
N GLY A 96 11.67 13.63 0.00
CA GLY A 96 12.42 14.84 -0.31
C GLY A 96 11.97 15.45 -1.63
N THR A 97 12.84 16.31 -2.18
CA THR A 97 12.62 16.92 -3.50
C THR A 97 13.87 16.76 -4.37
N VAL A 98 13.64 16.54 -5.66
CA VAL A 98 14.69 16.37 -6.66
C VAL A 98 14.43 17.22 -7.90
N SER A 99 15.48 17.45 -8.68
CA SER A 99 15.42 18.13 -9.97
C SER A 99 16.26 17.38 -11.01
N THR A 100 16.19 17.77 -12.27
CA THR A 100 16.96 17.17 -13.38
C THR A 100 18.46 17.06 -13.08
N ALA A 101 19.01 17.97 -12.26
CA ALA A 101 20.43 17.94 -11.87
C ALA A 101 20.74 16.91 -10.76
N THR A 102 19.72 16.33 -10.10
CA THR A 102 19.92 15.36 -9.02
C THR A 102 20.30 14.01 -9.60
N THR A 103 21.47 13.50 -9.25
CA THR A 103 21.99 12.21 -9.73
C THR A 103 22.06 11.13 -8.66
N SER A 104 21.92 11.50 -7.39
CA SER A 104 21.90 10.55 -6.28
C SER A 104 21.01 11.03 -5.14
N VAL A 105 20.48 10.06 -4.38
CA VAL A 105 19.73 10.27 -3.14
C VAL A 105 20.43 9.52 -2.03
N SER A 106 20.76 10.24 -0.96
CA SER A 106 21.43 9.71 0.24
C SER A 106 20.46 9.62 1.43
N GLY A 107 20.93 9.13 2.57
CA GLY A 107 20.11 8.93 3.78
C GLY A 107 19.52 7.54 3.91
N LEU A 108 19.93 6.59 3.06
CA LEU A 108 19.42 5.23 2.97
C LEU A 108 20.33 4.20 3.66
N SER A 109 21.25 4.61 4.53
CA SER A 109 22.20 3.68 5.19
C SER A 109 21.50 2.60 6.03
N HIS A 110 20.29 2.86 6.49
CA HIS A 110 19.43 1.89 7.18
C HIS A 110 18.87 0.78 6.27
N LEU A 111 18.92 0.97 4.94
CA LEU A 111 18.50 0.02 3.91
C LEU A 111 19.67 -0.49 3.06
N GLU A 112 20.90 -0.45 3.58
CA GLU A 112 22.10 -0.88 2.84
C GLU A 112 21.95 -2.30 2.27
N GLY A 113 22.22 -2.44 0.97
CA GLY A 113 22.10 -3.71 0.24
C GLY A 113 20.68 -4.09 -0.20
N GLU A 114 19.66 -3.40 0.30
CA GLU A 114 18.26 -3.68 -0.05
C GLU A 114 17.87 -3.10 -1.41
N THR A 115 16.92 -3.75 -2.07
CA THR A 115 16.27 -3.23 -3.26
C THR A 115 15.09 -2.36 -2.86
N VAL A 116 15.15 -1.08 -3.22
CA VAL A 116 14.14 -0.08 -2.87
C VAL A 116 13.32 0.35 -4.08
N LYS A 117 12.07 0.72 -3.82
CA LYS A 117 11.19 1.41 -4.78
C LYS A 117 11.54 2.88 -4.83
N LEU A 118 11.31 3.45 -5.99
CA LEU A 118 11.58 4.85 -6.28
C LEU A 118 10.34 5.47 -6.95
N VAL A 119 9.77 6.46 -6.30
CA VAL A 119 8.66 7.26 -6.84
C VAL A 119 9.17 8.70 -7.00
N ILE A 120 9.01 9.28 -8.17
CA ILE A 120 9.33 10.68 -8.43
C ILE A 120 8.13 11.32 -9.11
N ASN A 121 7.54 12.35 -8.54
CA ASN A 121 6.39 13.07 -9.07
C ASN A 121 5.23 12.11 -9.43
N ASP A 122 4.85 11.26 -8.50
CA ASP A 122 3.79 10.23 -8.63
C ASP A 122 4.05 9.18 -9.73
N ALA A 123 5.27 9.10 -10.24
CA ALA A 123 5.68 8.10 -11.20
C ALA A 123 6.64 7.08 -10.59
N VAL A 124 6.34 5.80 -10.77
CA VAL A 124 7.22 4.72 -10.31
C VAL A 124 8.37 4.57 -11.30
N PHE A 125 9.58 4.58 -10.79
CA PHE A 125 10.82 4.35 -11.53
C PHE A 125 11.36 2.94 -11.28
N PRO A 126 12.31 2.46 -12.11
CA PRO A 126 12.93 1.16 -11.89
C PRO A 126 13.56 1.06 -10.50
N ASP A 127 13.42 -0.12 -9.90
CA ASP A 127 13.97 -0.44 -8.60
C ASP A 127 15.49 -0.18 -8.55
N LYS A 128 15.98 0.20 -7.38
CA LYS A 128 17.39 0.50 -7.13
C LYS A 128 17.90 -0.29 -5.92
N THR A 129 19.16 -0.70 -5.97
CA THR A 129 19.83 -1.27 -4.80
C THR A 129 20.60 -0.18 -4.08
N VAL A 130 20.44 -0.10 -2.76
CA VAL A 130 21.17 0.86 -1.92
C VAL A 130 22.63 0.43 -1.80
N SER A 131 23.55 1.34 -2.03
CA SER A 131 24.99 1.13 -1.87
C SER A 131 25.63 2.36 -1.26
N SER A 132 26.41 2.14 -0.20
CA SER A 132 27.03 3.22 0.59
C SER A 132 26.00 4.27 1.07
N GLY A 133 24.84 3.78 1.52
CA GLY A 133 23.74 4.61 2.04
C GLY A 133 23.05 5.49 1.01
N SER A 134 23.21 5.19 -0.29
CA SER A 134 22.66 6.02 -1.38
C SER A 134 22.22 5.19 -2.59
N ILE A 135 21.40 5.80 -3.45
CA ILE A 135 21.03 5.27 -4.77
C ILE A 135 21.35 6.28 -5.85
N THR A 136 21.69 5.79 -7.05
CA THR A 136 21.85 6.63 -8.25
C THR A 136 20.54 6.74 -8.98
N ILE A 137 20.11 7.96 -9.29
CA ILE A 137 18.86 8.25 -9.99
C ILE A 137 19.10 9.02 -11.28
N SER A 138 18.08 9.06 -12.14
CA SER A 138 18.04 9.92 -13.31
C SER A 138 16.67 10.58 -13.37
N VAL A 139 16.62 11.87 -13.13
CA VAL A 139 15.38 12.64 -13.15
C VAL A 139 15.13 13.15 -14.58
N PRO A 140 13.91 13.01 -15.12
CA PRO A 140 13.59 13.50 -16.46
C PRO A 140 13.89 14.99 -16.66
N THR A 141 14.29 15.33 -17.88
CA THR A 141 14.60 16.72 -18.23
C THR A 141 13.38 17.62 -18.04
N GLY A 142 13.59 18.78 -17.45
CA GLY A 142 12.54 19.76 -17.18
C GLY A 142 11.83 19.57 -15.84
N TRP A 143 12.12 18.51 -15.10
CA TRP A 143 11.60 18.35 -13.74
C TRP A 143 12.45 19.13 -12.74
N SER A 144 11.80 20.01 -11.97
CA SER A 144 12.44 20.86 -10.99
C SER A 144 11.62 20.88 -9.71
N ASN A 145 12.28 20.62 -8.59
CA ASN A 145 11.68 20.60 -7.26
C ASN A 145 10.43 19.69 -7.16
N VAL A 146 10.55 18.49 -7.71
CA VAL A 146 9.48 17.47 -7.66
C VAL A 146 9.68 16.53 -6.47
N ALA A 147 8.58 16.05 -5.91
CA ALA A 147 8.60 15.11 -4.78
C ALA A 147 9.28 13.78 -5.16
N ILE A 148 10.01 13.22 -4.21
CA ILE A 148 10.60 11.88 -4.30
C ILE A 148 10.29 11.10 -3.03
N GLU A 149 10.01 9.82 -3.21
CA GLU A 149 9.90 8.82 -2.15
C GLU A 149 10.80 7.63 -2.50
N VAL A 150 11.55 7.15 -1.53
CA VAL A 150 12.45 6.00 -1.69
C VAL A 150 12.36 5.12 -0.45
N GLY A 151 12.06 3.83 -0.62
CA GLY A 151 11.96 2.89 0.51
C GLY A 151 11.56 1.48 0.09
N LEU A 152 11.15 0.69 1.06
CA LEU A 152 10.71 -0.67 0.87
C LEU A 152 9.27 -0.73 0.35
N ASN A 153 9.00 -1.69 -0.51
CA ASN A 153 7.65 -1.91 -1.02
C ASN A 153 6.83 -2.81 -0.09
N PHE A 154 5.55 -2.58 -0.08
CA PHE A 154 4.54 -3.51 0.44
C PHE A 154 3.44 -3.72 -0.58
N THR A 155 2.60 -4.72 -0.36
CA THR A 155 1.48 -5.04 -1.23
C THR A 155 0.17 -4.93 -0.46
N SER A 156 -0.76 -4.14 -0.97
CA SER A 156 -2.11 -4.06 -0.43
C SER A 156 -3.06 -4.94 -1.23
N THR A 157 -3.83 -5.79 -0.53
CA THR A 157 -4.77 -6.71 -1.18
C THR A 157 -6.13 -6.66 -0.49
N LEU A 158 -7.17 -6.39 -1.27
CA LEU A 158 -8.56 -6.50 -0.86
C LEU A 158 -9.22 -7.63 -1.64
N LYS A 159 -9.88 -8.54 -0.94
CA LYS A 159 -10.66 -9.65 -1.53
C LYS A 159 -12.09 -9.56 -1.07
N THR A 160 -13.01 -9.63 -2.02
CA THR A 160 -14.43 -9.72 -1.70
C THR A 160 -14.74 -11.10 -1.09
N MET A 161 -15.86 -11.20 -0.39
CA MET A 161 -16.38 -12.50 0.02
C MET A 161 -16.86 -13.28 -1.20
N ARG A 162 -16.96 -14.60 -1.06
CA ARG A 162 -17.60 -15.46 -2.06
C ARG A 162 -19.03 -15.03 -2.28
N VAL A 163 -19.43 -14.95 -3.55
CA VAL A 163 -20.83 -14.72 -3.88
C VAL A 163 -21.59 -16.01 -3.81
N GLU A 164 -22.50 -16.10 -2.85
CA GLU A 164 -23.44 -17.19 -2.70
C GLU A 164 -24.84 -16.68 -2.99
N ALA A 165 -25.25 -16.74 -4.27
CA ALA A 165 -26.59 -16.41 -4.67
C ALA A 165 -27.48 -17.67 -4.56
N GLY A 166 -28.63 -17.55 -3.90
CA GLY A 166 -29.71 -18.52 -3.99
C GLY A 166 -30.45 -18.34 -5.32
N SER A 167 -30.80 -19.44 -5.97
CA SER A 167 -31.70 -19.47 -7.11
C SER A 167 -32.83 -20.48 -6.87
N GLN A 168 -33.86 -20.45 -7.70
CA GLN A 168 -34.91 -21.49 -7.66
C GLN A 168 -34.36 -22.91 -7.86
N ALA A 169 -33.17 -23.02 -8.46
CA ALA A 169 -32.49 -24.30 -8.71
C ALA A 169 -31.57 -24.75 -7.54
N GLY A 170 -31.58 -24.04 -6.40
CA GLY A 170 -30.74 -24.34 -5.23
C GLY A 170 -29.59 -23.35 -4.99
N LYS A 171 -28.67 -23.72 -4.09
CA LYS A 171 -27.52 -22.89 -3.75
C LYS A 171 -26.46 -22.89 -4.86
N ALA A 172 -25.90 -21.74 -5.16
CA ALA A 172 -24.83 -21.58 -6.16
C ALA A 172 -23.46 -22.08 -5.67
N GLN A 173 -23.40 -22.71 -4.49
CA GLN A 173 -22.17 -23.22 -3.90
C GLN A 173 -21.56 -24.33 -4.78
N GLY A 174 -20.28 -24.19 -5.12
CA GLY A 174 -19.56 -25.16 -5.97
C GLY A 174 -19.84 -25.05 -7.47
N LEU A 175 -20.78 -24.21 -7.91
CA LEU A 175 -21.03 -23.97 -9.32
C LEU A 175 -20.02 -22.97 -9.87
N LYS A 176 -19.63 -23.14 -11.15
CA LYS A 176 -18.83 -22.14 -11.85
C LYS A 176 -19.62 -20.85 -12.04
N LYS A 177 -19.02 -19.74 -11.67
CA LYS A 177 -19.57 -18.39 -11.77
C LYS A 177 -18.74 -17.58 -12.75
N ARG A 178 -19.35 -16.57 -13.37
CA ARG A 178 -18.68 -15.60 -14.21
C ARG A 178 -19.16 -14.20 -13.86
N TRP A 179 -18.23 -13.31 -13.57
CA TRP A 179 -18.51 -11.90 -13.54
C TRP A 179 -18.57 -11.37 -14.98
N ASN A 180 -19.70 -10.85 -15.36
CA ASN A 180 -19.88 -10.22 -16.67
C ASN A 180 -19.20 -8.84 -16.67
N GLU A 181 -19.34 -8.14 -15.55
CA GLU A 181 -18.81 -6.81 -15.34
C GLU A 181 -18.63 -6.56 -13.84
N VAL A 182 -17.56 -5.88 -13.50
CA VAL A 182 -17.31 -5.30 -12.17
C VAL A 182 -17.07 -3.81 -12.33
N LYS A 183 -17.77 -3.00 -11.56
CA LYS A 183 -17.52 -1.56 -11.44
C LYS A 183 -16.87 -1.30 -10.10
N VAL A 184 -15.73 -0.63 -10.12
CA VAL A 184 -14.99 -0.23 -8.93
C VAL A 184 -14.94 1.28 -8.89
N ARG A 185 -15.39 1.85 -7.78
CA ARG A 185 -15.29 3.28 -7.52
C ARG A 185 -13.99 3.57 -6.80
N LEU A 186 -13.20 4.46 -7.37
CA LEU A 186 -11.86 4.80 -6.92
C LEU A 186 -11.78 6.29 -6.58
N LEU A 187 -10.99 6.62 -5.57
CA LEU A 187 -10.67 8.00 -5.17
C LEU A 187 -9.16 8.17 -5.18
N ASN A 188 -8.66 9.17 -5.90
CA ASN A 188 -7.22 9.53 -5.96
C ASN A 188 -6.30 8.29 -6.11
N THR A 189 -6.62 7.43 -7.07
CA THR A 189 -5.99 6.11 -7.22
C THR A 189 -5.28 5.98 -8.56
N THR A 190 -4.16 5.26 -8.56
CA THR A 190 -3.47 4.82 -9.78
C THR A 190 -2.77 3.48 -9.54
N GLY A 191 -2.42 2.75 -10.62
CA GLY A 191 -1.58 1.55 -10.54
C GLY A 191 -2.27 0.26 -10.09
N VAL A 192 -3.58 0.23 -9.86
CA VAL A 192 -4.30 -0.92 -9.30
C VAL A 192 -4.51 -2.07 -10.30
N LYS A 193 -4.47 -3.29 -9.79
CA LYS A 193 -4.83 -4.52 -10.50
C LYS A 193 -6.15 -5.09 -9.98
N ILE A 194 -6.94 -5.69 -10.89
CA ILE A 194 -8.15 -6.44 -10.52
C ILE A 194 -8.04 -7.84 -11.11
N ASN A 195 -8.11 -8.86 -10.28
CA ASN A 195 -7.89 -10.28 -10.63
C ASN A 195 -6.59 -10.51 -11.44
N GLY A 196 -5.53 -9.73 -11.13
CA GLY A 196 -4.24 -9.80 -11.82
C GLY A 196 -4.09 -8.88 -13.03
N ASP A 197 -5.18 -8.36 -13.58
CA ASP A 197 -5.15 -7.47 -14.73
C ASP A 197 -4.95 -6.01 -14.31
N GLN A 198 -3.95 -5.35 -14.89
CA GLN A 198 -3.65 -3.94 -14.65
C GLN A 198 -4.74 -3.05 -15.24
N LEU A 199 -5.34 -2.17 -14.41
CA LEU A 199 -6.27 -1.17 -14.94
C LEU A 199 -5.53 -0.08 -15.72
N PRO A 200 -6.05 0.32 -16.90
CA PRO A 200 -5.49 1.44 -17.65
C PRO A 200 -5.92 2.77 -17.02
N PHE A 201 -4.94 3.55 -16.57
CA PHE A 201 -5.15 4.92 -16.07
C PHE A 201 -4.66 5.97 -17.07
N ARG A 202 -3.66 5.64 -17.88
CA ARG A 202 -3.14 6.55 -18.89
C ARG A 202 -4.11 6.67 -20.05
N THR A 203 -4.43 7.88 -20.44
CA THR A 203 -5.23 8.19 -21.64
C THR A 203 -4.32 8.46 -22.83
N SER A 204 -4.90 8.46 -24.04
CA SER A 204 -4.16 8.79 -25.28
C SER A 204 -3.61 10.23 -25.30
N ALA A 205 -4.18 11.12 -24.49
CA ALA A 205 -3.72 12.50 -24.33
C ALA A 205 -2.64 12.67 -23.26
N ALA A 206 -2.33 11.62 -22.48
CA ALA A 206 -1.34 11.70 -21.41
C ALA A 206 0.08 11.73 -21.99
N LEU A 207 0.89 12.70 -21.56
CA LEU A 207 2.29 12.80 -21.95
C LEU A 207 3.08 11.61 -21.39
N MET A 208 3.91 11.01 -22.22
CA MET A 208 4.75 9.87 -21.84
C MET A 208 5.87 10.26 -20.85
N SER A 209 6.21 11.55 -20.78
CA SER A 209 7.23 12.12 -19.89
C SER A 209 6.67 12.55 -18.53
N ALA A 210 5.39 12.38 -18.28
CA ALA A 210 4.76 12.73 -17.01
C ALA A 210 4.26 11.48 -16.28
N GLY A 211 4.19 11.55 -14.96
CA GLY A 211 3.48 10.56 -14.14
C GLY A 211 2.01 10.44 -14.57
N VAL A 212 1.39 9.31 -14.24
CA VAL A 212 -0.04 9.11 -14.45
C VAL A 212 -0.76 9.86 -13.34
N GLY A 213 -1.58 10.85 -13.68
CA GLY A 213 -2.38 11.58 -12.69
C GLY A 213 -3.30 10.66 -11.92
N LEU A 214 -3.60 11.02 -10.68
CA LEU A 214 -4.55 10.31 -9.82
C LEU A 214 -5.95 10.35 -10.42
N PHE A 215 -6.62 9.21 -10.41
CA PHE A 215 -7.95 9.03 -10.95
C PHE A 215 -9.00 8.98 -9.84
N THR A 216 -10.08 9.73 -10.02
CA THR A 216 -11.28 9.65 -9.19
C THR A 216 -12.48 9.35 -10.09
N GLY A 217 -13.24 8.31 -9.76
CA GLY A 217 -14.42 7.90 -10.52
C GLY A 217 -14.58 6.38 -10.63
N ASP A 218 -15.47 5.96 -11.53
CA ASP A 218 -15.78 4.55 -11.72
C ASP A 218 -14.92 3.93 -12.84
N LYS A 219 -14.29 2.81 -12.54
CA LYS A 219 -13.63 1.94 -13.53
C LYS A 219 -14.45 0.69 -13.75
N ARG A 220 -14.61 0.34 -15.01
CA ARG A 220 -15.33 -0.85 -15.47
C ARG A 220 -14.32 -1.91 -15.89
N VAL A 221 -14.48 -3.12 -15.36
CA VAL A 221 -13.66 -4.29 -15.73
C VAL A 221 -14.58 -5.37 -16.26
N THR A 222 -14.21 -5.94 -17.39
CA THR A 222 -14.93 -7.03 -18.06
C THR A 222 -13.96 -8.20 -18.29
N ASN A 223 -14.48 -9.36 -18.70
CA ASN A 223 -13.66 -10.54 -19.01
C ASN A 223 -12.92 -11.17 -17.83
N LEU A 224 -13.49 -11.14 -16.64
CA LEU A 224 -12.90 -11.70 -15.42
C LEU A 224 -12.87 -13.24 -15.37
N GLY A 225 -13.25 -13.92 -16.47
CA GLY A 225 -13.18 -15.37 -16.58
C GLY A 225 -14.26 -16.09 -15.81
N TRP A 226 -14.09 -17.42 -15.69
CA TRP A 226 -14.94 -18.32 -14.93
C TRP A 226 -14.20 -18.82 -13.70
N ASP A 227 -14.84 -18.68 -12.53
CA ASP A 227 -14.31 -19.16 -11.27
C ASP A 227 -15.39 -19.85 -10.44
N ARG A 228 -15.01 -20.74 -9.52
CA ARG A 228 -15.95 -21.40 -8.60
C ARG A 228 -16.29 -20.50 -7.41
N ASP A 229 -15.33 -19.73 -6.95
CA ASP A 229 -15.50 -18.91 -5.76
C ASP A 229 -16.13 -17.55 -6.09
N GLY A 230 -15.89 -17.01 -7.28
CA GLY A 230 -16.43 -15.72 -7.71
C GLY A 230 -15.88 -14.57 -6.87
N ILE A 231 -14.64 -14.68 -6.39
CA ILE A 231 -13.96 -13.65 -5.61
C ILE A 231 -13.37 -12.59 -6.56
N ILE A 232 -13.51 -11.34 -6.20
CA ILE A 232 -12.79 -10.24 -6.84
C ILE A 232 -11.63 -9.84 -5.94
N GLU A 233 -10.41 -9.87 -6.50
CA GLU A 233 -9.21 -9.40 -5.85
C GLU A 233 -8.81 -8.03 -6.42
N ILE A 234 -8.67 -7.04 -5.55
CA ILE A 234 -8.13 -5.72 -5.87
C ILE A 234 -6.77 -5.62 -5.21
N LYS A 235 -5.73 -5.32 -5.98
CA LYS A 235 -4.36 -5.38 -5.51
C LYS A 235 -3.55 -4.17 -5.96
N GLN A 236 -2.80 -3.60 -5.03
CA GLN A 236 -1.78 -2.60 -5.30
C GLN A 236 -0.41 -3.18 -4.98
N GLU A 237 0.44 -3.29 -6.01
CA GLU A 237 1.80 -3.85 -5.90
C GLU A 237 2.88 -2.77 -6.07
N GLN A 238 2.46 -1.56 -6.40
CA GLN A 238 3.35 -0.43 -6.59
C GLN A 238 3.15 0.57 -5.43
N PRO A 239 4.16 1.35 -5.08
CA PRO A 239 4.05 2.39 -4.06
C PRO A 239 3.24 3.58 -4.58
N LEU A 240 1.96 3.36 -4.80
CA LEU A 240 1.02 4.33 -5.35
C LEU A 240 -0.29 4.29 -4.55
N PRO A 241 -1.00 5.42 -4.42
CA PRO A 241 -2.21 5.47 -3.61
C PRO A 241 -3.34 4.62 -4.20
N LEU A 242 -4.08 3.95 -3.32
CA LEU A 242 -5.27 3.18 -3.62
C LEU A 242 -6.35 3.43 -2.58
N THR A 243 -7.46 4.02 -3.00
CA THR A 243 -8.69 4.14 -2.21
C THR A 243 -9.86 3.58 -3.00
N VAL A 244 -10.54 2.59 -2.45
CA VAL A 244 -11.76 1.97 -3.00
C VAL A 244 -12.94 2.41 -2.15
N LEU A 245 -13.99 2.94 -2.81
CA LEU A 245 -15.22 3.46 -2.19
C LEU A 245 -16.39 2.48 -2.36
#